data_b10c1ba20f159732bd5236bed83a1b0a
#
_entry.id   b10c1ba20f159732bd5236bed83a1b0a
#
_cell.length_a   1.000
_cell.length_b   1.000
_cell.length_c   1.000
_cell.angle_alpha   90.00
_cell.angle_beta   90.00
_cell.angle_gamma   90.00
#
_symmetry.space_group_name_H-M   'P 1'
#
loop_
_entity.id
_entity.type
_entity.pdbx_description
1 polymer ?
#
loop_
_entity_poly.entity_id
_entity_poly.type
_entity_poly.pdbx_seq_one_letter_code
_entity_poly.pdbx_strand_id
1 'polypeptide(L)'
;YKAFKFSLEDVVADNASSSGVVLGTWHNPDIDFSNLGLIMSRNGKATQIGTTAAILGHPIRSLVAAARLVAEVGETLPAGSIVMAGGASAAEALVAGDWI
;
A
#
# COMPACT_ATOMS: atom_id res chain seq x y z
N TYR A 1 11.18 -8.92 -9.43
CA TYR A 1 10.75 -9.27 -10.81
C TYR A 1 11.75 -8.72 -11.82
N LYS A 2 12.14 -9.54 -12.78
CA LYS A 2 13.10 -9.12 -13.81
C LYS A 2 12.47 -8.06 -14.71
N ALA A 3 13.12 -6.89 -14.82
CA ALA A 3 12.66 -5.75 -15.58
C ALA A 3 11.24 -5.26 -15.20
N PHE A 4 10.83 -5.50 -13.95
CA PHE A 4 9.51 -5.15 -13.43
C PHE A 4 8.33 -5.76 -14.23
N LYS A 5 8.58 -6.91 -14.88
CA LYS A 5 7.55 -7.66 -15.60
C LYS A 5 7.09 -8.84 -14.76
N PHE A 6 5.79 -8.94 -14.55
CA PHE A 6 5.16 -9.97 -13.72
C PHE A 6 3.70 -10.17 -14.14
N SER A 7 3.15 -11.34 -13.89
CA SER A 7 1.73 -11.63 -14.01
C SER A 7 0.99 -11.39 -12.68
N LEU A 8 -0.32 -11.44 -12.71
CA LEU A 8 -1.13 -11.39 -11.49
C LEU A 8 -0.80 -12.58 -10.56
N GLU A 9 -0.63 -13.75 -11.14
CA GLU A 9 -0.28 -14.99 -10.42
C GLU A 9 1.08 -14.85 -9.72
N ASP A 10 2.07 -14.24 -10.37
CA ASP A 10 3.37 -13.96 -9.75
C ASP A 10 3.22 -13.06 -8.53
N VAL A 11 2.42 -11.99 -8.64
CA VAL A 11 2.17 -11.05 -7.54
C VAL A 11 1.48 -11.73 -6.36
N VAL A 12 0.45 -12.54 -6.64
CA VAL A 12 -0.28 -13.27 -5.58
C VAL A 12 0.64 -14.28 -4.90
N ALA A 13 1.43 -15.04 -5.66
CA ALA A 13 2.36 -16.02 -5.13
C ALA A 13 3.50 -15.38 -4.30
N ASP A 14 3.87 -14.14 -4.63
CA ASP A 14 4.92 -13.37 -3.95
C ASP A 14 4.34 -12.42 -2.88
N ASN A 15 3.33 -12.85 -2.17
CA ASN A 15 2.71 -12.08 -1.07
C ASN A 15 2.35 -10.63 -1.47
N ALA A 16 1.75 -10.46 -2.65
CA ALA A 16 1.47 -9.16 -3.28
C ALA A 16 2.72 -8.28 -3.43
N SER A 17 3.88 -8.88 -3.66
CA SER A 17 5.20 -8.24 -3.75
C SER A 17 5.65 -7.55 -2.46
N SER A 18 5.11 -7.98 -1.32
CA SER A 18 5.40 -7.37 -0.01
C SER A 18 6.46 -8.17 0.74
N SER A 19 7.53 -7.49 1.16
CA SER A 19 8.61 -8.07 1.97
C SER A 19 8.84 -7.33 3.29
N GLY A 20 8.32 -6.13 3.42
CA GLY A 20 8.44 -5.33 4.63
C GLY A 20 7.62 -4.05 4.55
N VAL A 21 7.45 -3.40 5.67
CA VAL A 21 6.73 -2.14 5.79
C VAL A 21 7.42 -1.23 6.80
N VAL A 22 7.40 0.07 6.53
CA VAL A 22 7.81 1.10 7.48
C VAL A 22 6.57 1.83 7.94
N LEU A 23 6.31 1.78 9.24
CA LEU A 23 5.15 2.44 9.83
C LEU A 23 5.52 3.88 10.23
N GLY A 24 4.73 4.83 9.75
CA GLY A 24 4.81 6.23 10.16
C GLY A 24 4.06 6.50 11.47
N THR A 25 3.77 7.76 11.73
CA THR A 25 3.01 8.18 12.90
C THR A 25 1.54 7.75 12.78
N TRP A 26 0.99 7.20 13.86
CA TRP A 26 -0.43 6.90 13.96
C TRP A 26 -1.25 8.18 14.06
N HIS A 27 -2.35 8.23 13.33
CA HIS A 27 -3.29 9.34 13.34
C HIS A 27 -4.65 8.89 13.89
N ASN A 28 -5.45 9.86 14.31
CA ASN A 28 -6.82 9.60 14.71
C ASN A 28 -7.61 9.03 13.50
N PRO A 29 -8.35 7.92 13.67
CA PRO A 29 -9.14 7.35 12.57
C PRO A 29 -10.28 8.27 12.06
N ASP A 30 -10.65 9.29 12.81
CA ASP A 30 -11.72 10.24 12.43
C ASP A 30 -11.27 11.30 11.42
N ILE A 31 -10.00 11.33 11.03
CA ILE A 31 -9.55 12.23 9.97
C ILE A 31 -10.14 11.80 8.61
N ASP A 32 -10.45 12.77 7.79
CA ASP A 32 -10.81 12.51 6.39
C ASP A 32 -9.54 12.22 5.57
N PHE A 33 -9.35 10.96 5.21
CA PHE A 33 -8.25 10.50 4.36
C PHE A 33 -8.70 10.04 2.98
N SER A 34 -9.86 10.54 2.52
CA SER A 34 -10.40 10.20 1.20
C SER A 34 -9.52 10.70 0.05
N ASN A 35 -8.87 11.85 0.22
CA ASN A 35 -8.06 12.48 -0.83
C ASN A 35 -6.89 13.29 -0.24
N LEU A 36 -6.06 12.65 0.57
CA LEU A 36 -4.83 13.26 1.08
C LEU A 36 -3.73 13.19 0.03
N GLY A 37 -3.04 14.30 -0.19
CA GLY A 37 -1.86 14.35 -1.04
C GLY A 37 -0.66 13.66 -0.39
N LEU A 38 0.14 12.95 -1.19
CA LEU A 38 1.37 12.30 -0.78
C LEU A 38 2.51 12.74 -1.68
N ILE A 39 3.65 12.99 -1.07
CA ILE A 39 4.90 13.26 -1.79
C ILE A 39 5.92 12.24 -1.27
N MET A 40 6.45 11.43 -2.17
CA MET A 40 7.61 10.60 -1.88
C MET A 40 8.87 11.35 -2.31
N SER A 41 9.81 11.49 -1.40
CA SER A 41 11.10 12.08 -1.69
C SER A 41 12.20 11.05 -1.54
N ARG A 42 13.16 11.06 -2.44
CA ARG A 42 14.36 10.24 -2.38
C ARG A 42 15.61 11.13 -2.38
N ASN A 43 16.44 10.97 -1.36
CA ASN A 43 17.67 11.74 -1.18
C ASN A 43 17.44 13.27 -1.23
N GLY A 44 16.33 13.72 -0.58
CA GLY A 44 15.93 15.13 -0.50
C GLY A 44 15.24 15.69 -1.74
N LYS A 45 14.97 14.87 -2.76
CA LYS A 45 14.27 15.30 -3.98
C LYS A 45 12.95 14.57 -4.12
N ALA A 46 11.85 15.32 -4.34
CA ALA A 46 10.54 14.71 -4.63
C ALA A 46 10.61 13.91 -5.94
N THR A 47 10.22 12.64 -5.89
CA THR A 47 10.27 11.71 -7.03
C THR A 47 8.90 11.23 -7.44
N GLN A 48 7.94 11.15 -6.49
CA GLN A 48 6.58 10.74 -6.77
C GLN A 48 5.58 11.67 -6.07
N ILE A 49 4.46 11.90 -6.72
CA ILE A 49 3.31 12.60 -6.15
C ILE A 49 2.10 11.69 -6.33
N GLY A 50 1.30 11.56 -5.30
CA GLY A 50 0.12 10.71 -5.31
C GLY A 50 -0.97 11.22 -4.38
N THR A 51 -2.02 10.44 -4.27
CA THR A 51 -3.13 10.72 -3.37
C THR A 51 -3.72 9.43 -2.84
N THR A 52 -4.27 9.47 -1.63
CA THR A 52 -5.03 8.35 -1.08
C THR A 52 -6.22 7.95 -1.94
N ALA A 53 -6.82 8.88 -2.69
CA ALA A 53 -7.89 8.59 -3.63
C ALA A 53 -7.47 7.65 -4.79
N ALA A 54 -6.17 7.54 -5.11
CA ALA A 54 -5.66 6.58 -6.08
C ALA A 54 -5.87 5.13 -5.64
N ILE A 55 -6.07 4.88 -4.35
CA ILE A 55 -6.32 3.56 -3.78
C ILE A 55 -7.82 3.25 -3.89
N LEU A 56 -8.25 2.69 -5.03
CA LEU A 56 -9.64 2.33 -5.33
C LEU A 56 -10.67 3.47 -5.12
N GLY A 57 -10.25 4.73 -5.26
CA GLY A 57 -11.05 5.91 -4.97
C GLY A 57 -11.15 6.28 -3.48
N HIS A 58 -10.84 5.35 -2.58
CA HIS A 58 -10.77 5.55 -1.12
C HIS A 58 -10.11 4.34 -0.46
N PRO A 59 -9.10 4.50 0.42
CA PRO A 59 -8.37 3.38 1.04
C PRO A 59 -9.26 2.37 1.80
N ILE A 60 -10.36 2.82 2.40
CA ILE A 60 -11.32 1.94 3.09
C ILE A 60 -11.91 0.87 2.16
N ARG A 61 -11.99 1.12 0.87
CA ARG A 61 -12.48 0.13 -0.09
C ARG A 61 -11.57 -1.09 -0.16
N SER A 62 -10.25 -0.89 -0.03
CA SER A 62 -9.30 -2.00 0.05
C SER A 62 -9.50 -2.84 1.32
N LEU A 63 -9.74 -2.20 2.46
CA LEU A 63 -10.03 -2.90 3.71
C LEU A 63 -11.32 -3.73 3.60
N VAL A 64 -12.38 -3.14 3.04
CA VAL A 64 -13.66 -3.86 2.82
C VAL A 64 -13.47 -5.03 1.86
N ALA A 65 -12.72 -4.84 0.77
CA ALA A 65 -12.42 -5.90 -0.19
C ALA A 65 -11.61 -7.03 0.46
N ALA A 66 -10.58 -6.69 1.24
CA ALA A 66 -9.77 -7.67 1.97
C ALA A 66 -10.63 -8.48 2.95
N ALA A 67 -11.48 -7.82 3.74
CA ALA A 67 -12.37 -8.49 4.69
C ALA A 67 -13.35 -9.45 4.00
N ARG A 68 -13.86 -9.09 2.83
CA ARG A 68 -14.74 -9.96 2.02
C ARG A 68 -13.99 -11.19 1.51
N LEU A 69 -12.81 -11.00 0.92
CA LEU A 69 -12.02 -12.10 0.35
C LEU A 69 -11.59 -13.10 1.44
N VAL A 70 -11.18 -12.61 2.61
CA VAL A 70 -10.83 -13.45 3.74
C VAL A 70 -12.06 -14.24 4.24
N ALA A 71 -13.24 -13.61 4.28
CA ALA A 71 -14.49 -14.28 4.66
C ALA A 71 -14.92 -15.38 3.67
N GLU A 72 -14.63 -15.24 2.38
CA GLU A 72 -14.94 -16.26 1.36
C GLU A 72 -14.21 -17.59 1.61
N VAL A 73 -13.08 -17.55 2.29
CA VAL A 73 -12.32 -18.76 2.70
C VAL A 73 -12.57 -19.16 4.16
N GLY A 74 -13.58 -18.57 4.79
CA GLY A 74 -13.97 -18.89 6.17
C GLY A 74 -13.08 -18.29 7.25
N GLU A 75 -12.26 -17.30 6.90
CA GLU A 75 -11.36 -16.60 7.81
C GLU A 75 -11.86 -15.19 8.14
N THR A 76 -11.19 -14.52 9.06
CA THR A 76 -11.48 -13.13 9.44
C THR A 76 -10.19 -12.33 9.56
N LEU A 77 -10.27 -11.03 9.43
CA LEU A 77 -9.16 -10.14 9.79
C LEU A 77 -9.17 -9.92 11.31
N PRO A 78 -8.16 -10.40 12.03
CA PRO A 78 -8.10 -10.20 13.48
C PRO A 78 -7.99 -8.71 13.84
N ALA A 79 -8.53 -8.34 15.00
CA ALA A 79 -8.30 -7.00 15.56
C ALA A 79 -6.79 -6.75 15.75
N GLY A 80 -6.34 -5.55 15.41
CA GLY A 80 -4.93 -5.20 15.45
C GLY A 80 -4.15 -5.55 14.15
N SER A 81 -4.79 -6.17 13.16
CA SER A 81 -4.16 -6.41 11.87
C SER A 81 -3.77 -5.10 11.18
N ILE A 82 -2.61 -5.10 10.53
CA ILE A 82 -2.18 -4.00 9.67
C ILE A 82 -2.52 -4.39 8.22
N VAL A 83 -3.30 -3.56 7.57
CA VAL A 83 -3.70 -3.78 6.16
C VAL A 83 -3.03 -2.75 5.28
N MET A 84 -2.23 -3.22 4.33
CA MET A 84 -1.65 -2.37 3.29
C MET A 84 -2.69 -2.17 2.19
N ALA A 85 -3.23 -0.95 2.12
CA ALA A 85 -4.40 -0.66 1.28
C ALA A 85 -4.09 -0.59 -0.23
N GLY A 86 -2.83 -0.45 -0.60
CA GLY A 86 -2.37 -0.33 -1.98
C GLY A 86 -1.46 0.87 -2.21
N GLY A 87 -0.94 1.03 -3.41
CA GLY A 87 -0.07 2.13 -3.79
C GLY A 87 -0.84 3.42 -4.06
N ALA A 88 -0.47 4.50 -3.39
CA ALA A 88 -1.00 5.85 -3.64
C ALA A 88 -0.19 6.60 -4.72
N SER A 89 0.96 6.06 -5.13
CA SER A 89 1.83 6.53 -6.21
C SER A 89 2.38 5.35 -6.99
N ALA A 90 3.13 5.62 -8.06
CA ALA A 90 3.88 4.58 -8.75
C ALA A 90 4.96 3.97 -7.86
N ALA A 91 5.30 2.71 -8.12
CA ALA A 91 6.42 2.06 -7.47
C ALA A 91 7.75 2.61 -7.99
N GLU A 92 8.76 2.66 -7.12
CA GLU A 92 10.09 3.15 -7.44
C GLU A 92 11.13 2.16 -6.92
N ALA A 93 12.14 1.87 -7.75
CA ALA A 93 13.25 1.03 -7.34
C ALA A 93 14.17 1.79 -6.39
N LEU A 94 14.48 1.17 -5.26
CA LEU A 94 15.38 1.71 -4.25
C LEU A 94 16.69 0.93 -4.24
N VAL A 95 17.75 1.60 -3.86
CA VAL A 95 19.06 0.98 -3.65
C VAL A 95 19.54 1.21 -2.22
N ALA A 96 20.41 0.33 -1.74
CA ALA A 96 20.99 0.50 -0.41
C ALA A 96 21.66 1.86 -0.27
N GLY A 97 21.34 2.58 0.81
CA GLY A 97 21.83 3.94 1.05
C GLY A 97 20.89 5.06 0.61
N ASP A 98 19.79 4.74 -0.10
CA ASP A 98 18.76 5.74 -0.36
C ASP A 98 18.05 6.14 0.95
N TRP A 99 17.77 7.42 1.05
CA TRP A 99 16.96 8.01 2.11
C TRP A 99 15.60 8.42 1.53
N ILE A 100 14.51 7.87 2.12
CA ILE A 100 13.13 8.07 1.69
C ILE A 100 12.36 8.84 2.78
#